data_143a9c97ba86c79f1e5adfbad01184d8
#
_entry.id   143a9c97ba86c79f1e5adfbad01184d8
#
_cell.length_a   1.000
_cell.length_b   1.000
_cell.length_c   1.000
_cell.angle_alpha   90.00
_cell.angle_beta   90.00
_cell.angle_gamma   90.00
#
_symmetry.space_group_name_H-M   'P 1'
#
loop_
_entity.id
_entity.type
_entity.pdbx_description
1 polymer ?
#
loop_
_entity_poly.entity_id
_entity_poly.type
_entity_poly.pdbx_seq_one_letter_code
_entity_poly.pdbx_strand_id
1 'polypeptide(L)'
;MLALGRRKRSPFSSREWKTIPWNLRPKAPKDTIIDIMLEVPRVLEGIDYYKTAKSEALQLRLERDILRRCRELDQSLRLWADQLDGQLTRFDYVAHGLPLEKPKNDKEYALLHLSVLYWFINMMVCSILSYFLCRSGTQEFASTSSPGSSSATSEEEMESLDAAEQTAMYASRIAHAVAFLFEYDAGLFQNSSGLMALSVSLRYFCNPGAICTNGNESQLLGALCAERVMGVTIGQLIDGRRRGALPAMPPPYTGPLPRGRILEWF
;
A
#
# COMPACT_ATOMS: atom_id res chain seq x y z
N MET A 1 -8.82 -9.91 -4.81
CA MET A 1 -8.45 -10.10 -3.38
C MET A 1 -7.63 -11.36 -3.11
N LEU A 2 -8.08 -12.57 -3.52
CA LEU A 2 -7.31 -13.82 -3.30
C LEU A 2 -5.89 -13.79 -3.90
N ALA A 3 -5.69 -13.19 -5.07
CA ALA A 3 -4.38 -13.07 -5.72
C ALA A 3 -3.39 -12.22 -4.89
N LEU A 4 -3.85 -11.12 -4.32
CA LEU A 4 -3.08 -10.28 -3.39
C LEU A 4 -2.66 -11.05 -2.14
N GLY A 5 -3.62 -11.72 -1.47
CA GLY A 5 -3.34 -12.51 -0.27
C GLY A 5 -2.41 -13.71 -0.53
N ARG A 6 -2.46 -14.31 -1.73
CA ARG A 6 -1.59 -15.40 -2.15
C ARG A 6 -0.27 -14.95 -2.75
N ARG A 7 -0.10 -13.64 -2.99
CA ARG A 7 1.09 -13.04 -3.63
C ARG A 7 1.42 -13.71 -4.98
N LYS A 8 0.40 -14.03 -5.75
CA LYS A 8 0.50 -14.71 -7.04
C LYS A 8 -0.22 -13.93 -8.10
N ARG A 9 0.35 -13.87 -9.29
CA ARG A 9 -0.25 -13.24 -10.46
C ARG A 9 -1.70 -13.72 -10.64
N SER A 10 -2.60 -12.77 -10.84
CA SER A 10 -4.01 -13.05 -11.11
C SER A 10 -4.20 -13.46 -12.59
N PRO A 11 -5.01 -14.47 -12.91
CA PRO A 11 -5.40 -14.74 -14.29
C PRO A 11 -6.13 -13.54 -14.92
N PHE A 12 -6.83 -12.73 -14.11
CA PHE A 12 -7.52 -11.52 -14.57
C PHE A 12 -6.58 -10.36 -14.95
N SER A 13 -5.27 -10.46 -14.68
CA SER A 13 -4.28 -9.48 -15.14
C SER A 13 -3.88 -9.66 -16.61
N SER A 14 -4.39 -10.68 -17.30
CA SER A 14 -4.13 -10.87 -18.73
C SER A 14 -4.79 -9.78 -19.58
N ARG A 15 -4.20 -9.51 -20.76
CA ARG A 15 -4.70 -8.48 -21.68
C ARG A 15 -6.14 -8.77 -22.11
N GLU A 16 -6.46 -10.04 -22.34
CA GLU A 16 -7.78 -10.49 -22.80
C GLU A 16 -8.86 -10.10 -21.78
N TRP A 17 -8.65 -10.35 -20.48
CA TRP A 17 -9.57 -9.95 -19.42
C TRP A 17 -9.70 -8.43 -19.28
N LYS A 18 -8.63 -7.70 -19.58
CA LYS A 18 -8.63 -6.23 -19.50
C LYS A 18 -9.27 -5.56 -20.75
N THR A 19 -9.47 -6.28 -21.84
CA THR A 19 -9.97 -5.69 -23.10
C THR A 19 -11.28 -6.29 -23.59
N ILE A 20 -11.41 -7.63 -23.69
CA ILE A 20 -12.55 -8.30 -24.32
C ILE A 20 -13.90 -7.94 -23.67
N PRO A 21 -14.07 -7.96 -22.32
CA PRO A 21 -15.35 -7.61 -21.71
C PRO A 21 -15.79 -6.18 -21.95
N TRP A 22 -14.85 -5.31 -22.34
CA TRP A 22 -15.04 -3.86 -22.48
C TRP A 22 -15.16 -3.39 -23.92
N ASN A 23 -15.18 -4.30 -24.90
CA ASN A 23 -15.33 -3.95 -26.31
C ASN A 23 -16.66 -3.27 -26.63
N LEU A 24 -17.71 -3.57 -25.86
CA LEU A 24 -19.05 -3.03 -26.07
C LEU A 24 -19.41 -1.89 -25.09
N ARG A 25 -18.64 -1.71 -24.04
CA ARG A 25 -18.90 -0.72 -22.99
C ARG A 25 -17.60 -0.14 -22.44
N PRO A 26 -17.47 1.19 -22.37
CA PRO A 26 -16.30 1.81 -21.78
C PRO A 26 -16.17 1.42 -20.29
N LYS A 27 -14.93 1.31 -19.80
CA LYS A 27 -14.63 1.05 -18.39
C LYS A 27 -15.06 2.22 -17.54
N ALA A 28 -15.69 1.90 -16.40
CA ALA A 28 -15.86 2.87 -15.34
C ALA A 28 -14.51 3.10 -14.59
N PRO A 29 -14.35 4.22 -13.88
CA PRO A 29 -13.14 4.48 -13.08
C PRO A 29 -12.78 3.34 -12.13
N LYS A 30 -13.78 2.67 -11.53
CA LYS A 30 -13.59 1.51 -10.68
C LYS A 30 -12.94 0.33 -11.41
N ASP A 31 -13.36 0.07 -12.65
CA ASP A 31 -12.81 -1.04 -13.43
C ASP A 31 -11.35 -0.79 -13.80
N THR A 32 -11.02 0.46 -14.12
CA THR A 32 -9.65 0.86 -14.46
C THR A 32 -8.71 0.75 -13.25
N ILE A 33 -9.11 1.21 -12.06
CA ILE A 33 -8.26 1.08 -10.86
C ILE A 33 -8.12 -0.37 -10.43
N ILE A 34 -9.13 -1.21 -10.62
CA ILE A 34 -9.02 -2.66 -10.39
C ILE A 34 -8.00 -3.28 -11.34
N ASP A 35 -7.97 -2.88 -12.61
CA ASP A 35 -6.96 -3.37 -13.57
C ASP A 35 -5.54 -3.00 -13.14
N ILE A 36 -5.34 -1.81 -12.58
CA ILE A 36 -4.04 -1.40 -12.01
C ILE A 36 -3.73 -2.26 -10.78
N MET A 37 -4.69 -2.45 -9.87
CA MET A 37 -4.53 -3.26 -8.67
C MET A 37 -4.16 -4.73 -8.99
N LEU A 38 -4.65 -5.27 -10.10
CA LEU A 38 -4.36 -6.65 -10.54
C LEU A 38 -2.89 -6.86 -10.94
N GLU A 39 -2.11 -5.80 -11.14
CA GLU A 39 -0.66 -5.90 -11.39
C GLU A 39 0.15 -5.98 -10.09
N VAL A 40 -0.38 -5.52 -8.95
CA VAL A 40 0.32 -5.54 -7.66
C VAL A 40 0.75 -6.96 -7.25
N PRO A 41 -0.07 -8.03 -7.37
CA PRO A 41 0.34 -9.40 -7.07
C PRO A 41 1.57 -9.87 -7.85
N ARG A 42 1.77 -9.34 -9.07
CA ARG A 42 2.95 -9.65 -9.89
C ARG A 42 4.23 -9.05 -9.31
N VAL A 43 4.14 -7.86 -8.73
CA VAL A 43 5.25 -7.23 -8.01
C VAL A 43 5.59 -8.04 -6.75
N LEU A 44 4.57 -8.43 -5.98
CA LEU A 44 4.73 -9.24 -4.78
C LEU A 44 5.34 -10.62 -5.08
N GLU A 45 4.96 -11.25 -6.17
CA GLU A 45 5.57 -12.49 -6.65
C GLU A 45 7.05 -12.28 -7.00
N GLY A 46 7.39 -11.15 -7.65
CA GLY A 46 8.78 -10.75 -7.91
C GLY A 46 9.61 -10.60 -6.64
N ILE A 47 9.03 -10.01 -5.59
CA ILE A 47 9.66 -9.90 -4.26
C ILE A 47 9.91 -11.26 -3.64
N ASP A 48 8.99 -12.22 -3.77
CA ASP A 48 9.19 -13.57 -3.26
C ASP A 48 10.33 -14.29 -4.00
N TYR A 49 10.44 -14.12 -5.31
CA TYR A 49 11.59 -14.62 -6.07
C TYR A 49 12.90 -13.93 -5.67
N TYR A 50 12.87 -12.62 -5.45
CA TYR A 50 14.03 -11.86 -4.97
C TYR A 50 14.54 -12.40 -3.62
N LYS A 51 13.63 -12.65 -2.66
CA LYS A 51 13.97 -13.20 -1.33
C LYS A 51 14.61 -14.59 -1.41
N THR A 52 14.28 -15.40 -2.41
CA THR A 52 14.75 -16.77 -2.58
C THR A 52 15.91 -16.92 -3.56
N ALA A 53 16.28 -15.84 -4.27
CA ALA A 53 17.35 -15.86 -5.24
C ALA A 53 18.72 -16.06 -4.57
N LYS A 54 19.46 -17.06 -5.07
CA LYS A 54 20.79 -17.45 -4.54
C LYS A 54 21.95 -16.69 -5.18
N SER A 55 21.74 -16.10 -6.34
CA SER A 55 22.75 -15.36 -7.10
C SER A 55 22.51 -13.86 -6.96
N GLU A 56 23.57 -13.11 -6.62
CA GLU A 56 23.54 -11.66 -6.55
C GLU A 56 23.14 -11.02 -7.89
N ALA A 57 23.65 -11.52 -9.00
CA ALA A 57 23.27 -11.06 -10.33
C ALA A 57 21.76 -11.22 -10.60
N LEU A 58 21.14 -12.33 -10.12
CA LEU A 58 19.71 -12.54 -10.23
C LEU A 58 18.95 -11.59 -9.30
N GLN A 59 19.44 -11.36 -8.08
CA GLN A 59 18.82 -10.39 -7.15
C GLN A 59 18.80 -8.99 -7.74
N LEU A 60 19.92 -8.49 -8.28
CA LEU A 60 20.01 -7.19 -8.92
C LEU A 60 19.06 -7.07 -10.14
N ARG A 61 18.94 -8.14 -10.92
CA ARG A 61 17.99 -8.16 -12.05
C ARG A 61 16.54 -8.07 -11.57
N LEU A 62 16.17 -8.84 -10.56
CA LEU A 62 14.83 -8.85 -9.98
C LEU A 62 14.50 -7.51 -9.32
N GLU A 63 15.44 -6.92 -8.61
CA GLU A 63 15.32 -5.59 -8.01
C GLU A 63 15.00 -4.51 -9.05
N ARG A 64 15.76 -4.44 -10.14
CA ARG A 64 15.50 -3.51 -11.24
C ARG A 64 14.10 -3.74 -11.87
N ASP A 65 13.69 -4.99 -12.04
CA ASP A 65 12.35 -5.31 -12.58
C ASP A 65 11.24 -4.89 -11.62
N ILE A 66 11.42 -5.09 -10.30
CA ILE A 66 10.48 -4.66 -9.26
C ILE A 66 10.36 -3.12 -9.26
N LEU A 67 11.47 -2.39 -9.19
CA LEU A 67 11.49 -0.93 -9.22
C LEU A 67 10.82 -0.37 -10.47
N ARG A 68 11.16 -0.90 -11.65
CA ARG A 68 10.53 -0.50 -12.91
C ARG A 68 9.02 -0.69 -12.87
N ARG A 69 8.53 -1.84 -12.39
CA ARG A 69 7.08 -2.11 -12.28
C ARG A 69 6.39 -1.21 -11.28
N CYS A 70 7.04 -0.90 -10.16
CA CYS A 70 6.48 0.04 -9.20
C CYS A 70 6.33 1.44 -9.79
N ARG A 71 7.32 1.92 -10.56
CA ARG A 71 7.24 3.21 -11.25
C ARG A 71 6.15 3.21 -12.34
N GLU A 72 6.00 2.11 -13.09
CA GLU A 72 4.90 1.95 -14.06
C GLU A 72 3.52 1.98 -13.38
N LEU A 73 3.39 1.36 -12.21
CA LEU A 73 2.17 1.39 -11.40
C LEU A 73 1.88 2.78 -10.85
N ASP A 74 2.87 3.47 -10.29
CA ASP A 74 2.73 4.84 -9.79
C ASP A 74 2.28 5.79 -10.91
N GLN A 75 2.91 5.72 -12.08
CA GLN A 75 2.49 6.50 -13.25
C GLN A 75 1.05 6.18 -13.67
N SER A 76 0.66 4.91 -13.68
CA SER A 76 -0.70 4.50 -14.03
C SER A 76 -1.73 5.01 -13.03
N LEU A 77 -1.38 5.03 -11.73
CA LEU A 77 -2.23 5.56 -10.66
C LEU A 77 -2.39 7.08 -10.78
N ARG A 78 -1.31 7.81 -11.07
CA ARG A 78 -1.37 9.27 -11.30
C ARG A 78 -2.27 9.60 -12.49
N LEU A 79 -2.06 8.96 -13.64
CA LEU A 79 -2.88 9.17 -14.83
C LEU A 79 -4.37 8.82 -14.60
N TRP A 80 -4.65 7.81 -13.77
CA TRP A 80 -6.01 7.47 -13.39
C TRP A 80 -6.60 8.53 -12.45
N ALA A 81 -5.85 9.02 -11.48
CA ALA A 81 -6.29 10.05 -10.53
C ALA A 81 -6.59 11.38 -11.24
N ASP A 82 -5.78 11.76 -12.21
CA ASP A 82 -5.98 12.96 -13.02
C ASP A 82 -7.32 12.96 -13.77
N GLN A 83 -7.82 11.77 -14.19
CA GLN A 83 -9.13 11.65 -14.83
C GLN A 83 -10.31 11.94 -13.90
N LEU A 84 -10.09 11.94 -12.59
CA LEU A 84 -11.12 12.20 -11.58
C LEU A 84 -11.15 13.66 -11.10
N ASP A 85 -10.35 14.54 -11.71
CA ASP A 85 -10.37 15.99 -11.51
C ASP A 85 -10.46 16.40 -10.03
N GLY A 86 -9.53 15.90 -9.21
CA GLY A 86 -9.43 16.23 -7.79
C GLY A 86 -10.52 15.63 -6.87
N GLN A 87 -11.49 14.87 -7.40
CA GLN A 87 -12.58 14.30 -6.58
C GLN A 87 -12.08 13.36 -5.49
N LEU A 88 -10.91 12.71 -5.68
CA LEU A 88 -10.32 11.80 -4.69
C LEU A 88 -9.93 12.46 -3.38
N THR A 89 -9.75 13.79 -3.37
CA THR A 89 -9.42 14.54 -2.16
C THR A 89 -10.62 14.86 -1.28
N ARG A 90 -11.85 14.59 -1.73
CA ARG A 90 -13.09 14.88 -1.01
C ARG A 90 -13.10 14.36 0.43
N PHE A 91 -12.55 13.17 0.66
CA PHE A 91 -12.48 12.51 1.96
C PHE A 91 -11.06 12.49 2.53
N ASP A 92 -10.19 13.38 2.05
CA ASP A 92 -8.82 13.49 2.48
C ASP A 92 -8.70 14.52 3.61
N TYR A 93 -8.44 14.03 4.83
CA TYR A 93 -8.27 14.91 5.99
C TYR A 93 -7.06 15.86 5.85
N VAL A 94 -6.04 15.45 5.09
CA VAL A 94 -4.86 16.30 4.83
C VAL A 94 -5.26 17.53 4.02
N ALA A 95 -6.18 17.37 3.06
CA ALA A 95 -6.67 18.47 2.24
C ALA A 95 -7.76 19.32 2.94
N HIS A 96 -8.61 18.70 3.77
CA HIS A 96 -9.81 19.34 4.33
C HIS A 96 -9.80 19.49 5.85
N GLY A 97 -8.83 18.87 6.54
CA GLY A 97 -8.77 18.84 7.99
C GLY A 97 -9.73 17.82 8.62
N LEU A 98 -9.67 17.70 9.94
CA LEU A 98 -10.53 16.85 10.75
C LEU A 98 -11.56 17.69 11.49
N PRO A 99 -12.79 17.16 11.76
CA PRO A 99 -13.32 15.86 11.35
C PRO A 99 -13.71 15.82 9.86
N LEU A 100 -13.58 14.62 9.24
CA LEU A 100 -14.07 14.40 7.89
C LEU A 100 -15.62 14.40 7.86
N GLU A 101 -16.19 15.01 6.81
CA GLU A 101 -17.62 14.89 6.57
C GLU A 101 -17.99 13.45 6.18
N LYS A 102 -19.06 12.93 6.79
CA LYS A 102 -19.63 11.62 6.42
C LYS A 102 -20.19 11.68 4.99
N PRO A 103 -19.99 10.62 4.16
CA PRO A 103 -20.70 10.50 2.88
C PRO A 103 -22.23 10.53 3.06
N LYS A 104 -22.92 11.28 2.19
CA LYS A 104 -24.36 11.54 2.32
C LYS A 104 -25.23 10.70 1.38
N ASN A 105 -24.61 10.07 0.38
CA ASN A 105 -25.32 9.30 -0.66
C ASN A 105 -24.38 8.28 -1.33
N ASP A 106 -24.95 7.38 -2.13
CA ASP A 106 -24.25 6.29 -2.80
C ASP A 106 -23.09 6.78 -3.70
N LYS A 107 -23.20 7.97 -4.32
CA LYS A 107 -22.13 8.53 -5.16
C LYS A 107 -20.92 8.91 -4.31
N GLU A 108 -21.15 9.50 -3.16
CA GLU A 108 -20.08 9.85 -2.22
C GLU A 108 -19.46 8.61 -1.58
N TYR A 109 -20.25 7.58 -1.25
CA TYR A 109 -19.72 6.28 -0.82
C TYR A 109 -18.91 5.59 -1.91
N ALA A 110 -19.36 5.65 -3.17
CA ALA A 110 -18.59 5.15 -4.29
C ALA A 110 -17.26 5.89 -4.45
N LEU A 111 -17.26 7.21 -4.29
CA LEU A 111 -16.05 8.03 -4.35
C LEU A 111 -15.11 7.73 -3.19
N LEU A 112 -15.62 7.64 -1.96
CA LEU A 112 -14.83 7.21 -0.80
C LEU A 112 -14.17 5.86 -1.04
N HIS A 113 -14.93 4.90 -1.57
CA HIS A 113 -14.42 3.57 -1.90
C HIS A 113 -13.26 3.64 -2.92
N LEU A 114 -13.40 4.47 -3.95
CA LEU A 114 -12.34 4.69 -4.95
C LEU A 114 -11.11 5.36 -4.33
N SER A 115 -11.32 6.35 -3.46
CA SER A 115 -10.24 7.05 -2.75
C SER A 115 -9.45 6.09 -1.85
N VAL A 116 -10.15 5.28 -1.03
CA VAL A 116 -9.50 4.29 -0.16
C VAL A 116 -8.74 3.24 -0.98
N LEU A 117 -9.29 2.78 -2.10
CA LEU A 117 -8.63 1.83 -2.99
C LEU A 117 -7.37 2.43 -3.63
N TYR A 118 -7.45 3.68 -4.08
CA TYR A 118 -6.32 4.43 -4.63
C TYR A 118 -5.21 4.59 -3.60
N TRP A 119 -5.53 5.06 -2.38
CA TRP A 119 -4.54 5.22 -1.32
C TRP A 119 -3.91 3.88 -0.91
N PHE A 120 -4.70 2.82 -0.84
CA PHE A 120 -4.22 1.49 -0.54
C PHE A 120 -3.19 0.98 -1.54
N ILE A 121 -3.44 1.14 -2.84
CA ILE A 121 -2.50 0.70 -3.89
C ILE A 121 -1.24 1.56 -3.85
N ASN A 122 -1.37 2.90 -3.74
CA ASN A 122 -0.22 3.80 -3.62
C ASN A 122 0.61 3.48 -2.39
N MET A 123 0.00 3.28 -1.22
CA MET A 123 0.69 2.87 -0.01
C MET A 123 1.56 1.64 -0.22
N MET A 124 1.03 0.61 -0.91
CA MET A 124 1.79 -0.60 -1.24
C MET A 124 2.96 -0.29 -2.18
N VAL A 125 2.73 0.47 -3.24
CA VAL A 125 3.76 0.82 -4.24
C VAL A 125 4.86 1.65 -3.60
N CYS A 126 4.53 2.71 -2.86
CA CYS A 126 5.49 3.57 -2.17
C CYS A 126 6.30 2.81 -1.11
N SER A 127 5.67 1.89 -0.36
CA SER A 127 6.38 1.05 0.61
C SER A 127 7.43 0.16 -0.06
N ILE A 128 7.11 -0.41 -1.22
CA ILE A 128 8.04 -1.25 -1.97
C ILE A 128 9.17 -0.40 -2.56
N LEU A 129 8.86 0.76 -3.14
CA LEU A 129 9.86 1.71 -3.66
C LEU A 129 10.83 2.14 -2.57
N SER A 130 10.32 2.64 -1.43
CA SER A 130 11.15 3.06 -0.30
C SER A 130 12.10 1.95 0.17
N TYR A 131 11.61 0.71 0.26
CA TYR A 131 12.45 -0.43 0.67
C TYR A 131 13.62 -0.68 -0.28
N PHE A 132 13.36 -0.76 -1.60
CA PHE A 132 14.40 -1.09 -2.57
C PHE A 132 15.36 0.07 -2.81
N LEU A 133 14.89 1.31 -2.83
CA LEU A 133 15.73 2.49 -2.99
C LEU A 133 16.68 2.70 -1.80
N CYS A 134 16.19 2.54 -0.56
CA CYS A 134 17.05 2.57 0.63
C CYS A 134 18.14 1.52 0.59
N ARG A 135 17.88 0.35 -0.01
CA ARG A 135 18.84 -0.74 -0.09
C ARG A 135 19.91 -0.50 -1.15
N SER A 136 19.52 0.02 -2.32
CA SER A 136 20.46 0.34 -3.40
C SER A 136 21.48 1.37 -2.95
N GLY A 137 21.08 2.44 -2.28
CA GLY A 137 21.97 3.47 -1.74
C GLY A 137 22.98 2.96 -0.71
N THR A 138 22.63 1.91 0.05
CA THR A 138 23.58 1.32 1.03
C THR A 138 24.64 0.40 0.43
N GLN A 139 24.39 -0.20 -0.74
CA GLN A 139 25.38 -1.11 -1.38
C GLN A 139 26.51 -0.35 -2.10
N GLU A 140 26.25 0.84 -2.62
CA GLU A 140 27.29 1.64 -3.27
C GLU A 140 28.35 2.16 -2.27
N PHE A 141 27.96 2.47 -1.03
CA PHE A 141 28.89 2.88 0.03
C PHE A 141 29.84 1.77 0.47
N ALA A 142 29.49 0.50 0.32
CA ALA A 142 30.33 -0.62 0.75
C ALA A 142 31.38 -1.02 -0.29
N SER A 143 31.26 -0.59 -1.55
CA SER A 143 32.09 -1.07 -2.66
C SER A 143 33.07 -0.06 -3.23
N THR A 144 33.04 1.22 -2.86
CA THR A 144 33.92 2.25 -3.44
C THR A 144 34.49 3.17 -2.39
N SER A 145 35.79 2.96 -2.07
CA SER A 145 36.64 3.92 -1.37
C SER A 145 37.28 4.95 -2.36
N SER A 146 36.52 5.38 -3.38
CA SER A 146 37.01 6.43 -4.31
C SER A 146 36.18 7.71 -4.13
N PRO A 147 36.79 8.84 -3.71
CA PRO A 147 36.08 10.12 -3.58
C PRO A 147 35.93 10.77 -4.95
N GLY A 148 34.83 10.64 -5.64
CA GLY A 148 34.67 11.28 -6.94
C GLY A 148 33.30 11.22 -7.65
N SER A 149 32.26 10.63 -7.09
CA SER A 149 30.95 10.55 -7.79
C SER A 149 29.80 10.81 -6.82
N SER A 150 29.53 12.07 -6.51
CA SER A 150 28.62 12.48 -5.43
C SER A 150 27.21 12.92 -5.88
N SER A 151 26.81 12.74 -7.15
CA SER A 151 25.52 13.29 -7.63
C SER A 151 24.37 12.26 -7.74
N ALA A 152 24.65 11.00 -8.04
CA ALA A 152 23.60 9.99 -8.23
C ALA A 152 22.98 9.49 -6.90
N THR A 153 23.79 9.39 -5.85
CA THR A 153 23.35 8.95 -4.50
C THR A 153 22.35 9.88 -3.85
N SER A 154 22.42 11.19 -4.13
CA SER A 154 21.51 12.17 -3.52
C SER A 154 20.06 12.10 -4.08
N GLU A 155 19.90 11.74 -5.35
CA GLU A 155 18.58 11.66 -5.99
C GLU A 155 17.81 10.41 -5.54
N GLU A 156 18.46 9.25 -5.44
CA GLU A 156 17.84 8.00 -4.98
C GLU A 156 17.50 8.04 -3.48
N GLU A 157 18.35 8.65 -2.65
CA GLU A 157 18.03 8.86 -1.23
C GLU A 157 16.85 9.80 -1.05
N MET A 158 16.73 10.86 -1.84
CA MET A 158 15.60 11.78 -1.81
C MET A 158 14.31 11.10 -2.31
N GLU A 159 14.36 10.32 -3.41
CA GLU A 159 13.22 9.53 -3.90
C GLU A 159 12.77 8.50 -2.85
N SER A 160 13.69 7.87 -2.12
CA SER A 160 13.39 6.92 -1.06
C SER A 160 12.71 7.56 0.14
N LEU A 161 13.17 8.74 0.55
CA LEU A 161 12.57 9.48 1.67
C LEU A 161 11.17 9.96 1.31
N ASP A 162 11.00 10.50 0.09
CA ASP A 162 9.69 10.90 -0.43
C ASP A 162 8.71 9.73 -0.49
N ALA A 163 9.15 8.55 -0.96
CA ALA A 163 8.32 7.35 -0.98
C ALA A 163 7.92 6.88 0.44
N ALA A 164 8.79 7.03 1.43
CA ALA A 164 8.47 6.70 2.82
C ALA A 164 7.45 7.67 3.43
N GLU A 165 7.60 8.96 3.19
CA GLU A 165 6.65 10.00 3.62
C GLU A 165 5.29 9.83 2.94
N GLN A 166 5.26 9.53 1.65
CA GLN A 166 4.04 9.23 0.92
C GLN A 166 3.35 7.98 1.47
N THR A 167 4.10 6.95 1.85
CA THR A 167 3.54 5.74 2.50
C THR A 167 2.82 6.12 3.80
N ALA A 168 3.44 6.95 4.65
CA ALA A 168 2.85 7.44 5.89
C ALA A 168 1.57 8.23 5.64
N MET A 169 1.61 9.13 4.67
CA MET A 169 0.47 9.96 4.28
C MET A 169 -0.72 9.11 3.81
N TYR A 170 -0.49 8.12 2.94
CA TYR A 170 -1.55 7.25 2.48
C TYR A 170 -2.10 6.35 3.59
N ALA A 171 -1.25 5.86 4.48
CA ALA A 171 -1.67 5.10 5.65
C ALA A 171 -2.59 5.92 6.56
N SER A 172 -2.24 7.18 6.84
CA SER A 172 -3.05 8.11 7.62
C SER A 172 -4.38 8.45 6.95
N ARG A 173 -4.40 8.72 5.65
CA ARG A 173 -5.64 8.93 4.88
C ARG A 173 -6.59 7.75 5.02
N ILE A 174 -6.08 6.53 4.88
CA ILE A 174 -6.88 5.31 5.06
C ILE A 174 -7.39 5.22 6.50
N ALA A 175 -6.54 5.44 7.51
CA ALA A 175 -6.92 5.34 8.91
C ALA A 175 -8.11 6.23 9.28
N HIS A 176 -8.14 7.45 8.75
CA HIS A 176 -9.21 8.41 9.03
C HIS A 176 -10.48 8.20 8.20
N ALA A 177 -10.37 7.65 7.01
CA ALA A 177 -11.50 7.55 6.09
C ALA A 177 -12.15 6.16 6.04
N VAL A 178 -11.41 5.09 6.33
CA VAL A 178 -11.89 3.72 6.13
C VAL A 178 -13.08 3.36 7.04
N ALA A 179 -13.23 3.99 8.19
CA ALA A 179 -14.33 3.78 9.13
C ALA A 179 -15.70 3.95 8.47
N PHE A 180 -15.84 4.95 7.59
CA PHE A 180 -17.10 5.22 6.89
C PHE A 180 -17.54 4.06 5.96
N LEU A 181 -16.60 3.27 5.44
CA LEU A 181 -16.92 2.10 4.62
C LEU A 181 -17.52 0.94 5.43
N PHE A 182 -17.48 1.02 6.75
CA PHE A 182 -18.02 -0.02 7.64
C PHE A 182 -19.33 0.41 8.32
N GLU A 183 -19.78 1.61 8.06
CA GLU A 183 -21.08 2.05 8.53
C GLU A 183 -22.22 1.34 7.77
N TYR A 184 -23.37 1.20 8.42
CA TYR A 184 -24.56 0.55 7.83
C TYR A 184 -24.97 1.19 6.51
N ASP A 185 -24.88 2.52 6.43
CA ASP A 185 -25.25 3.29 5.25
C ASP A 185 -24.34 3.07 4.04
N ALA A 186 -23.14 2.51 4.25
CA ALA A 186 -22.22 2.17 3.16
C ALA A 186 -22.74 1.03 2.27
N GLY A 187 -23.67 0.20 2.78
CA GLY A 187 -24.39 -0.81 1.98
C GLY A 187 -23.43 -1.71 1.16
N LEU A 188 -23.58 -1.69 -0.16
CA LEU A 188 -22.76 -2.48 -1.10
C LEU A 188 -21.28 -2.07 -1.15
N PHE A 189 -20.92 -0.90 -0.62
CA PHE A 189 -19.52 -0.44 -0.55
C PHE A 189 -18.77 -1.02 0.66
N GLN A 190 -19.49 -1.64 1.60
CA GLN A 190 -18.89 -2.50 2.65
C GLN A 190 -18.27 -3.74 2.00
N ASN A 191 -17.01 -3.69 1.68
CA ASN A 191 -16.41 -4.79 0.95
C ASN A 191 -14.99 -5.16 1.43
N SER A 192 -14.49 -6.24 0.85
CA SER A 192 -13.18 -6.77 1.12
C SER A 192 -12.02 -5.80 0.84
N SER A 193 -12.22 -4.75 0.01
CA SER A 193 -11.17 -3.75 -0.24
C SER A 193 -10.96 -2.82 0.96
N GLY A 194 -12.03 -2.40 1.65
CA GLY A 194 -11.93 -1.68 2.91
C GLY A 194 -11.20 -2.47 3.98
N LEU A 195 -11.50 -3.78 4.11
CA LEU A 195 -10.79 -4.68 5.04
C LEU A 195 -9.31 -4.82 4.71
N MET A 196 -8.95 -4.89 3.42
CA MET A 196 -7.55 -4.97 3.00
C MET A 196 -6.80 -3.68 3.32
N ALA A 197 -7.38 -2.53 2.99
CA ALA A 197 -6.82 -1.22 3.29
C ALA A 197 -6.61 -1.04 4.80
N LEU A 198 -7.64 -1.35 5.61
CA LEU A 198 -7.55 -1.34 7.07
C LEU A 198 -6.42 -2.24 7.59
N SER A 199 -6.35 -3.50 7.09
CA SER A 199 -5.36 -4.46 7.58
C SER A 199 -3.92 -4.05 7.27
N VAL A 200 -3.68 -3.43 6.11
CA VAL A 200 -2.34 -2.97 5.72
C VAL A 200 -1.96 -1.71 6.49
N SER A 201 -2.89 -0.74 6.65
CA SER A 201 -2.64 0.46 7.44
C SER A 201 -2.40 0.14 8.92
N LEU A 202 -3.19 -0.77 9.51
CA LEU A 202 -2.99 -1.22 10.88
C LEU A 202 -1.59 -1.85 11.05
N ARG A 203 -1.17 -2.68 10.12
CA ARG A 203 0.19 -3.25 10.13
C ARG A 203 1.26 -2.18 10.04
N TYR A 204 1.05 -1.16 9.20
CA TYR A 204 1.97 -0.04 9.11
C TYR A 204 2.17 0.62 10.47
N PHE A 205 1.10 1.05 11.13
CA PHE A 205 1.18 1.74 12.42
C PHE A 205 1.58 0.85 13.61
N CYS A 206 1.44 -0.48 13.49
CA CYS A 206 1.98 -1.42 14.48
C CYS A 206 3.50 -1.63 14.36
N ASN A 207 4.15 -1.06 13.34
CA ASN A 207 5.60 -1.14 13.22
C ASN A 207 6.27 -0.03 14.04
N PRO A 208 7.28 -0.36 14.87
CA PRO A 208 8.00 0.64 15.68
C PRO A 208 8.67 1.77 14.88
N GLY A 209 8.89 1.56 13.57
CA GLY A 209 9.47 2.56 12.68
C GLY A 209 8.47 3.34 11.82
N ALA A 210 7.17 3.20 12.08
CA ALA A 210 6.16 3.91 11.31
C ALA A 210 6.23 5.42 11.58
N ILE A 211 6.15 6.20 10.51
CA ILE A 211 5.99 7.66 10.60
C ILE A 211 4.50 7.92 10.86
N CYS A 212 4.18 8.52 12.00
CA CYS A 212 2.82 8.92 12.35
C CYS A 212 2.64 10.41 12.08
N THR A 213 1.59 10.77 11.34
CA THR A 213 1.28 12.17 11.01
C THR A 213 0.59 12.90 12.16
N ASN A 214 -0.35 12.23 12.85
CA ASN A 214 -1.12 12.82 13.96
C ASN A 214 -0.96 12.07 15.30
N GLY A 215 -0.25 10.95 15.33
CA GLY A 215 0.06 10.18 16.56
C GLY A 215 -1.09 9.35 17.13
N ASN A 216 -2.30 9.42 16.58
CA ASN A 216 -3.49 8.70 17.07
C ASN A 216 -4.08 7.69 16.07
N GLU A 217 -3.46 7.53 14.89
CA GLU A 217 -3.96 6.65 13.83
C GLU A 217 -4.06 5.19 14.27
N SER A 218 -3.08 4.70 15.02
CA SER A 218 -3.12 3.33 15.55
C SER A 218 -4.26 3.11 16.55
N GLN A 219 -4.61 4.15 17.34
CA GLN A 219 -5.74 4.10 18.26
C GLN A 219 -7.07 4.11 17.51
N LEU A 220 -7.21 4.94 16.47
CA LEU A 220 -8.41 4.97 15.61
C LEU A 220 -8.66 3.61 14.97
N LEU A 221 -7.64 3.01 14.37
CA LEU A 221 -7.75 1.69 13.75
C LEU A 221 -7.99 0.59 14.79
N GLY A 222 -7.38 0.70 15.96
CA GLY A 222 -7.59 -0.22 17.08
C GLY A 222 -9.03 -0.15 17.61
N ALA A 223 -9.59 1.05 17.78
CA ALA A 223 -10.99 1.25 18.17
C ALA A 223 -11.95 0.66 17.14
N LEU A 224 -11.71 0.91 15.86
CA LEU A 224 -12.49 0.35 14.76
C LEU A 224 -12.48 -1.20 14.76
N CYS A 225 -11.32 -1.81 15.03
CA CYS A 225 -11.19 -3.26 15.16
C CYS A 225 -11.90 -3.83 16.40
N ALA A 226 -12.07 -3.01 17.46
CA ALA A 226 -12.74 -3.43 18.69
C ALA A 226 -14.26 -3.33 18.62
N GLU A 227 -14.83 -2.59 17.66
CA GLU A 227 -16.27 -2.50 17.49
C GLU A 227 -16.89 -3.86 17.15
N ARG A 228 -17.99 -4.20 17.85
CA ARG A 228 -18.60 -5.54 17.83
C ARG A 228 -18.97 -6.06 16.43
N VAL A 229 -19.34 -5.19 15.51
CA VAL A 229 -19.76 -5.58 14.15
C VAL A 229 -18.55 -6.02 13.30
N MET A 230 -17.38 -5.43 13.54
CA MET A 230 -16.14 -5.76 12.84
C MET A 230 -15.27 -6.75 13.62
N GLY A 231 -15.37 -6.75 14.95
CA GLY A 231 -14.53 -7.54 15.86
C GLY A 231 -14.53 -9.03 15.55
N VAL A 232 -15.64 -9.61 15.11
CA VAL A 232 -15.71 -11.04 14.76
C VAL A 232 -14.95 -11.32 13.46
N THR A 233 -15.11 -10.49 12.42
CA THR A 233 -14.50 -10.74 11.11
C THR A 233 -13.03 -10.31 11.07
N ILE A 234 -12.70 -9.17 11.67
CA ILE A 234 -11.31 -8.67 11.72
C ILE A 234 -10.52 -9.40 12.80
N GLY A 235 -11.12 -9.68 13.95
CA GLY A 235 -10.51 -10.51 14.99
C GLY A 235 -10.14 -11.89 14.44
N GLN A 236 -10.99 -12.53 13.65
CA GLN A 236 -10.69 -13.80 12.98
C GLN A 236 -9.59 -13.67 11.91
N LEU A 237 -9.55 -12.56 11.15
CA LEU A 237 -8.49 -12.27 10.20
C LEU A 237 -7.13 -12.02 10.88
N ILE A 238 -7.14 -11.30 11.99
CA ILE A 238 -5.93 -11.01 12.80
C ILE A 238 -5.51 -12.25 13.58
N ASP A 239 -6.43 -12.97 14.22
CA ASP A 239 -6.15 -14.20 14.98
C ASP A 239 -5.79 -15.39 14.09
N GLY A 240 -6.40 -15.51 12.93
CA GLY A 240 -6.03 -16.53 11.93
C GLY A 240 -4.58 -16.36 11.46
N ARG A 241 -4.06 -15.14 11.48
CA ARG A 241 -2.65 -14.84 11.18
C ARG A 241 -1.73 -14.89 12.40
N ARG A 242 -2.21 -14.62 13.63
CA ARG A 242 -1.45 -14.81 14.86
C ARG A 242 -1.18 -16.29 15.17
N ARG A 243 -2.09 -17.19 14.81
CA ARG A 243 -1.89 -18.66 14.97
C ARG A 243 -0.91 -19.25 13.98
N GLY A 244 -0.56 -18.55 12.90
CA GLY A 244 0.46 -18.89 11.92
C GLY A 244 1.80 -18.19 12.19
N ALA A 245 2.32 -18.27 13.45
CA ALA A 245 3.69 -17.91 13.82
C ALA A 245 4.12 -16.46 13.50
N LEU A 246 3.72 -15.52 14.38
CA LEU A 246 4.62 -14.40 14.67
C LEU A 246 5.45 -14.79 15.92
N PRO A 247 6.78 -14.76 15.85
CA PRO A 247 7.60 -14.86 17.05
C PRO A 247 7.24 -13.72 18.01
N ALA A 248 7.33 -13.98 19.32
CA ALA A 248 7.09 -13.00 20.36
C ALA A 248 7.77 -11.67 20.01
N MET A 249 7.04 -10.56 20.17
CA MET A 249 7.59 -9.21 19.92
C MET A 249 8.91 -9.06 20.70
N PRO A 250 10.02 -8.75 20.04
CA PRO A 250 11.23 -8.37 20.76
C PRO A 250 10.96 -7.11 21.58
N PRO A 251 11.67 -6.91 22.70
CA PRO A 251 11.54 -5.70 23.50
C PRO A 251 11.79 -4.44 22.67
N PRO A 252 11.25 -3.28 23.05
CA PRO A 252 11.36 -2.04 22.27
C PRO A 252 12.83 -1.77 21.97
N TYR A 253 13.11 -1.68 20.68
CA TYR A 253 14.46 -1.48 20.17
C TYR A 253 14.88 -0.01 20.38
N THR A 254 15.93 0.21 21.16
CA THR A 254 16.50 1.54 21.46
C THR A 254 17.69 1.92 20.54
N GLY A 255 17.93 1.17 19.48
CA GLY A 255 19.01 1.40 18.50
C GLY A 255 18.55 2.11 17.21
N PRO A 256 19.47 2.53 16.34
CA PRO A 256 19.12 3.10 15.04
C PRO A 256 18.30 2.08 14.24
N LEU A 257 17.20 2.56 13.62
CA LEU A 257 16.20 1.76 12.91
C LEU A 257 16.84 0.74 11.97
N PRO A 258 16.53 -0.55 12.07
CA PRO A 258 16.91 -1.51 11.05
C PRO A 258 16.06 -1.24 9.81
N ARG A 259 16.69 -0.63 8.80
CA ARG A 259 16.11 -0.21 7.50
C ARG A 259 15.60 -1.37 6.62
N GLY A 260 15.28 -2.54 7.16
CA GLY A 260 15.03 -3.75 6.38
C GLY A 260 13.70 -4.46 6.54
N ARG A 261 12.80 -4.05 7.43
CA ARG A 261 11.61 -4.86 7.78
C ARG A 261 10.33 -4.59 7.00
N ILE A 262 10.32 -3.62 6.08
CA ILE A 262 9.12 -3.27 5.31
C ILE A 262 8.60 -4.45 4.46
N LEU A 263 9.49 -5.30 3.94
CA LEU A 263 9.07 -6.47 3.14
C LEU A 263 8.43 -7.63 3.94
N GLU A 264 8.53 -7.63 5.27
CA GLU A 264 7.83 -8.61 6.10
C GLU A 264 6.31 -8.34 6.17
N TRP A 265 5.88 -7.18 5.65
CA TRP A 265 4.49 -6.71 5.67
C TRP A 265 3.69 -7.24 4.49
N PHE A 266 4.36 -7.53 3.43
CA PHE A 266 3.83 -8.15 2.25
C PHE A 266 4.25 -9.62 2.23
#